data_3c6aaeb67319e0cc948c4de3cd2e9cc0
#
_entry.id   3c6aaeb67319e0cc948c4de3cd2e9cc0
#
_cell.length_a   1.000
_cell.length_b   1.000
_cell.length_c   1.000
_cell.angle_alpha   90.00
_cell.angle_beta   90.00
_cell.angle_gamma   90.00
#
_symmetry.space_group_name_H-M   'P 1'
#
loop_
_entity.id
_entity.type
_entity.pdbx_description
1 polymer ?
#
loop_
_entity_poly.entity_id
_entity_poly.type
_entity_poly.pdbx_seq_one_letter_code
_entity_poly.pdbx_strand_id
1 'polypeptide(L)' 'MKIIIDPYRGGDDYGAKIGDKYEKDILLDLSNYMNNSFNNQNINSILTRNTDESLTDEDRVNQINKLKQDNDLI' A
#
# COMPACT_ATOMS: atom_id res chain seq x y z
N MET A 1 13.14 -10.95 -6.36
CA MET A 1 12.78 -9.88 -5.39
C MET A 1 11.50 -9.22 -5.85
N LYS A 2 10.61 -8.92 -4.92
CA LYS A 2 9.45 -8.08 -5.22
C LYS A 2 9.39 -6.92 -4.22
N ILE A 3 8.65 -5.89 -4.57
CA ILE A 3 8.42 -4.73 -3.72
C ILE A 3 7.01 -4.82 -3.14
N ILE A 4 6.89 -4.71 -1.83
CA ILE A 4 5.60 -4.67 -1.15
C ILE A 4 5.35 -3.22 -0.74
N ILE A 5 4.27 -2.64 -1.24
CA ILE A 5 3.87 -1.26 -0.95
C ILE A 5 2.70 -1.31 0.02
N ASP A 6 2.83 -0.60 1.13
CA ASP A 6 1.80 -0.55 2.17
C ASP A 6 1.17 0.84 2.25
N PRO A 7 0.11 1.11 1.47
CA PRO A 7 -0.61 2.38 1.59
C PRO A 7 -1.35 2.41 2.92
N TYR A 8 -0.81 3.16 3.86
CA TYR A 8 -1.31 3.24 5.23
C TYR A 8 -2.68 3.93 5.26
N ARG A 9 -3.38 3.84 6.40
CA ARG A 9 -4.74 4.35 6.57
C ARG A 9 -5.73 3.54 5.73
N GLY A 10 -6.95 4.02 5.58
CA GLY A 10 -7.98 3.38 4.77
C GLY A 10 -9.30 3.20 5.51
N GLY A 11 -10.40 3.14 4.78
CA GLY A 11 -11.73 2.95 5.35
C GLY A 11 -12.06 4.01 6.39
N ASP A 12 -12.31 3.59 7.63
CA ASP A 12 -12.63 4.48 8.74
C ASP A 12 -11.41 5.23 9.30
N ASP A 13 -10.21 4.80 8.96
CA ASP A 13 -8.97 5.49 9.34
C ASP A 13 -8.58 6.46 8.23
N TYR A 14 -9.05 7.69 8.33
CA TYR A 14 -8.86 8.71 7.31
C TYR A 14 -7.44 9.29 7.29
N GLY A 15 -6.76 9.30 8.45
CA GLY A 15 -5.51 10.03 8.59
C GLY A 15 -5.71 11.53 8.61
N ALA A 16 -4.66 12.27 8.31
CA ALA A 16 -4.71 13.73 8.26
C ALA A 16 -5.48 14.22 7.04
N LYS A 17 -6.14 15.38 7.18
CA LYS A 17 -6.77 16.04 6.04
C LYS A 17 -5.80 17.07 5.48
N ILE A 18 -5.55 16.98 4.17
CA ILE A 18 -4.63 17.86 3.47
C ILE A 18 -5.43 18.56 2.36
N GLY A 19 -5.72 19.85 2.56
CA GLY A 19 -6.64 20.57 1.68
C GLY A 19 -8.03 19.96 1.75
N ASP A 20 -8.55 19.49 0.63
CA ASP A 20 -9.85 18.83 0.50
C ASP A 20 -9.73 17.31 0.42
N LYS A 21 -8.53 16.76 0.62
CA LYS A 21 -8.27 15.32 0.52
C LYS A 21 -7.80 14.75 1.85
N TYR A 22 -8.08 13.47 2.06
CA TYR A 22 -7.61 12.74 3.23
C TYR A 22 -6.36 11.95 2.91
N GLU A 23 -5.53 11.77 3.92
CA GLU A 23 -4.27 11.02 3.81
C GLU A 23 -4.48 9.64 3.18
N LYS A 24 -5.54 8.92 3.58
CA LYS A 24 -5.83 7.58 3.05
C LYS A 24 -5.97 7.55 1.53
N ASP A 25 -6.60 8.57 0.96
CA ASP A 25 -6.84 8.65 -0.49
C ASP A 25 -5.57 9.03 -1.24
N ILE A 26 -4.82 9.97 -0.68
CA ILE A 26 -3.53 10.39 -1.25
C ILE A 26 -2.56 9.23 -1.28
N LEU A 27 -2.47 8.48 -0.19
CA LEU A 27 -1.57 7.33 -0.10
C LEU A 27 -1.99 6.22 -1.04
N LEU A 28 -3.29 5.99 -1.20
CA LEU A 28 -3.78 4.97 -2.12
C LEU A 28 -3.46 5.34 -3.57
N ASP A 29 -3.71 6.58 -3.96
CA ASP A 29 -3.42 7.07 -5.31
C ASP A 29 -1.94 6.99 -5.63
N LEU A 30 -1.10 7.44 -4.70
CA LEU A 30 0.36 7.40 -4.86
C LEU A 30 0.84 5.95 -4.98
N SER A 31 0.33 5.08 -4.13
CA SER A 31 0.74 3.67 -4.12
C SER A 31 0.34 2.97 -5.41
N ASN A 32 -0.85 3.25 -5.93
CA ASN A 32 -1.29 2.69 -7.22
C ASN A 32 -0.40 3.18 -8.36
N TYR A 33 -0.05 4.46 -8.35
CA TYR A 33 0.84 5.03 -9.36
C TYR A 33 2.21 4.34 -9.32
N MET A 34 2.78 4.20 -8.13
CA MET A 34 4.08 3.54 -7.96
C MET A 34 4.02 2.08 -8.40
N ASN A 35 2.97 1.37 -8.02
CA ASN A 35 2.80 -0.04 -8.36
C ASN A 35 2.73 -0.23 -9.89
N ASN A 36 1.95 0.60 -10.56
CA ASN A 36 1.84 0.55 -12.01
C ASN A 36 3.17 0.89 -12.69
N SER A 37 3.89 1.88 -12.17
CA SER A 37 5.19 2.28 -12.71
C SER A 37 6.21 1.15 -12.58
N PHE A 38 6.28 0.50 -11.42
CA PHE A 38 7.18 -0.64 -11.22
C PHE A 38 6.84 -1.79 -12.16
N ASN A 39 5.56 -2.15 -12.27
CA ASN A 39 5.14 -3.26 -13.11
C ASN A 39 5.40 -2.97 -14.60
N ASN A 40 5.26 -1.72 -15.03
CA ASN A 40 5.57 -1.32 -16.41
C ASN A 40 7.06 -1.45 -16.73
N GLN A 41 7.90 -1.44 -15.71
CA GLN A 41 9.35 -1.61 -15.84
C GLN A 41 9.80 -3.05 -15.56
N ASN A 42 8.85 -3.99 -15.51
CA ASN A 42 9.08 -5.38 -15.19
C ASN A 42 9.63 -5.61 -13.79
N ILE A 43 9.34 -4.68 -12.87
CA ILE A 43 9.66 -4.83 -11.45
C ILE A 43 8.39 -5.34 -10.76
N ASN A 44 8.47 -6.51 -10.16
CA ASN A 44 7.34 -7.11 -9.47
C ASN A 44 7.03 -6.34 -8.19
N SER A 45 5.81 -5.80 -8.09
CA SER A 45 5.35 -5.10 -6.89
C SER A 45 3.90 -5.45 -6.59
N ILE A 46 3.52 -5.34 -5.33
CA ILE A 46 2.17 -5.65 -4.85
C ILE A 46 1.80 -4.72 -3.72
N LEU A 47 0.52 -4.40 -3.62
CA LEU A 47 -0.03 -3.54 -2.57
C LEU A 47 -0.64 -4.36 -1.45
N THR A 48 -0.55 -3.88 -0.19
CA THR A 48 -1.29 -4.47 0.92
C THR A 48 -2.79 -4.19 0.81
N ARG A 49 -3.16 -3.03 0.22
CA ARG A 49 -4.54 -2.75 -0.18
C ARG A 49 -4.55 -1.97 -1.49
N ASN A 50 -5.58 -2.18 -2.28
CA ASN A 50 -5.80 -1.41 -3.52
C ASN A 50 -7.17 -0.75 -3.56
N THR A 51 -7.88 -0.75 -2.44
CA THR A 51 -9.19 -0.14 -2.27
C THR A 51 -9.21 0.67 -0.96
N ASP A 52 -10.29 1.44 -0.76
CA ASP A 52 -10.51 2.22 0.47
C ASP A 52 -11.06 1.30 1.56
N GLU A 53 -10.19 0.48 2.13
CA GLU A 53 -10.55 -0.47 3.18
C GLU A 53 -9.72 -0.24 4.44
N SER A 54 -10.30 -0.58 5.58
CA SER A 54 -9.60 -0.51 6.87
C SER A 54 -8.75 -1.75 7.07
N LEU A 55 -7.48 -1.53 7.40
CA LEU A 55 -6.56 -2.58 7.82
C LEU A 55 -5.95 -2.18 9.15
N THR A 56 -6.01 -3.06 10.13
CA THR A 56 -5.28 -2.84 11.38
C THR A 56 -3.78 -3.04 11.15
N ASP A 57 -2.96 -2.55 12.09
CA ASP A 57 -1.52 -2.78 12.01
C ASP A 57 -1.21 -4.28 12.00
N GLU A 58 -1.98 -5.07 12.77
CA GLU A 58 -1.85 -6.52 12.78
C GLU A 58 -2.18 -7.13 11.42
N ASP A 59 -3.26 -6.67 10.77
CA ASP A 59 -3.63 -7.12 9.43
C ASP A 59 -2.50 -6.86 8.44
N ARG A 60 -1.87 -5.68 8.51
CA ARG A 60 -0.77 -5.30 7.62
C ARG A 60 0.44 -6.20 7.83
N VAL A 61 0.82 -6.42 9.08
CA VAL A 61 1.94 -7.31 9.41
C VAL A 61 1.67 -8.72 8.90
N ASN A 62 0.46 -9.23 9.09
CA ASN A 62 0.08 -10.56 8.63
C ASN A 62 0.14 -10.68 7.10
N GLN A 63 -0.35 -9.66 6.39
CA GLN A 63 -0.28 -9.63 4.93
C GLN A 63 1.16 -9.58 4.44
N ILE A 64 1.99 -8.73 5.03
CA ILE A 64 3.39 -8.59 4.64
C ILE A 64 4.11 -9.91 4.86
N ASN A 65 3.88 -10.58 5.98
CA ASN A 65 4.50 -11.87 6.29
C ASN A 65 4.07 -12.96 5.31
N LYS A 66 2.83 -12.92 4.83
CA LYS A 66 2.34 -13.85 3.81
C LYS A 66 2.97 -13.62 2.44
N LEU A 67 3.16 -12.36 2.07
CA LEU A 67 3.61 -11.95 0.75
C LEU A 67 5.13 -11.93 0.66
N LYS A 68 5.81 -11.67 1.78
CA LYS A 68 7.24 -11.49 1.81
C LYS A 68 7.98 -12.80 1.57
N GLN A 69 8.96 -12.72 0.70
CA GLN A 69 9.97 -13.78 0.50
C GLN A 69 11.34 -13.19 0.82
N ASP A 70 12.35 -14.06 0.93
CA ASP A 70 13.72 -13.58 1.16
C ASP A 70 14.12 -12.61 0.05
N ASN A 71 14.77 -11.53 0.44
CA ASN A 71 15.22 -10.45 -0.45
C ASN A 71 14.13 -9.49 -0.95
N ASP A 72 12.92 -9.56 -0.42
CA ASP A 72 11.87 -8.60 -0.77
C ASP A 72 12.07 -7.28 -0.04
N LEU A 73 11.63 -6.19 -0.68
CA LEU A 73 11.56 -4.85 -0.08
C LEU A 73 10.11 -4.54 0.32
N ILE A 74 9.99 -3.84 1.42
CA ILE A 74 8.70 -3.40 1.93
C ILE A 74 8.65 -1.88 1.92
#